data_998c9ee38cc724fc2c7ac37e8cabe133
#
_entry.id   998c9ee38cc724fc2c7ac37e8cabe133
#
_cell.length_a   1.000
_cell.length_b   1.000
_cell.length_c   1.000
_cell.angle_alpha   90.00
_cell.angle_beta   90.00
_cell.angle_gamma   90.00
#
_symmetry.space_group_name_H-M   'P 1'
#
loop_
_entity.id
_entity.type
_entity.pdbx_description
1 polymer ?
#
loop_
_entity_poly.entity_id
_entity_poly.type
_entity_poly.pdbx_seq_one_letter_code
_entity_poly.pdbx_strand_id
1 'polypeptide(L)'
;MRKLITGVLAFSIICSGVAHAHQPVVLLESDKTPATGPLLVDGTLSFAVRASFTKAGQKKAFRAQFKKGEALTVQYLIVDKKPENAPRNKSLPTLVITDPAGAKVTMKFTERTKFYEPYSGVNYLYLGRYSSEAQSGIYSFVISSKGRAAITIGVGEKEGVIGQVVRGSTEVAKPVASSTPKPTATEKATAEATAEATGYTMEKVKANNSATSCWSVIRGNVYDLTKWINQHPGGSGAIRGLCGTDGSAEFTAKHQGQSNPESRLTSYLLGPLAK
;
A
#
# COMPACT_ATOMS: atom_id res chain seq x y z
N MET A 1 -49.62 39.93 27.44
CA MET A 1 -49.02 38.60 27.64
C MET A 1 -48.20 38.24 26.42
N ARG A 2 -46.88 38.45 26.46
CA ARG A 2 -45.94 38.14 25.36
C ARG A 2 -45.36 36.74 25.61
N LYS A 3 -45.64 35.79 24.72
CA LYS A 3 -45.05 34.44 24.75
C LYS A 3 -43.66 34.50 24.10
N LEU A 4 -42.60 34.26 24.85
CA LEU A 4 -41.26 33.98 24.36
C LEU A 4 -41.25 32.54 23.79
N ILE A 5 -40.93 32.42 22.53
CA ILE A 5 -40.64 31.14 21.90
C ILE A 5 -39.11 30.97 21.94
N THR A 6 -38.65 30.07 22.80
CA THR A 6 -37.24 29.69 22.90
C THR A 6 -36.94 28.66 21.80
N GLY A 7 -36.30 29.09 20.72
CA GLY A 7 -35.84 28.21 19.66
C GLY A 7 -34.59 27.44 20.13
N VAL A 8 -34.70 26.14 20.25
CA VAL A 8 -33.55 25.23 20.45
C VAL A 8 -32.88 25.03 19.13
N LEU A 9 -31.69 25.62 18.95
CA LEU A 9 -30.84 25.41 17.78
C LEU A 9 -30.17 24.06 17.97
N ALA A 10 -30.66 23.01 17.29
CA ALA A 10 -30.00 21.72 17.22
C ALA A 10 -28.71 21.85 16.37
N PHE A 11 -27.57 21.86 17.03
CA PHE A 11 -26.24 21.83 16.37
C PHE A 11 -25.97 20.40 15.92
N SER A 12 -26.29 20.11 14.65
CA SER A 12 -25.92 18.85 14.01
C SER A 12 -24.40 18.81 13.82
N ILE A 13 -23.72 18.06 14.68
CA ILE A 13 -22.31 17.71 14.47
C ILE A 13 -22.26 16.78 13.26
N ILE A 14 -21.95 17.33 12.09
CA ILE A 14 -21.61 16.56 10.90
C ILE A 14 -20.23 15.95 11.19
N CYS A 15 -20.23 14.69 11.63
CA CYS A 15 -19.03 13.88 11.71
C CYS A 15 -18.56 13.64 10.27
N SER A 16 -17.68 14.52 9.75
CA SER A 16 -17.04 14.33 8.46
C SER A 16 -16.12 13.13 8.58
N GLY A 17 -16.65 11.95 8.26
CA GLY A 17 -15.85 10.75 8.10
C GLY A 17 -14.76 11.07 7.06
N VAL A 18 -13.48 10.94 7.43
CA VAL A 18 -12.36 11.06 6.53
C VAL A 18 -12.52 9.94 5.51
N ALA A 19 -12.99 10.27 4.29
CA ALA A 19 -13.00 9.34 3.19
C ALA A 19 -11.54 8.99 2.86
N HIS A 20 -11.12 7.80 3.25
CA HIS A 20 -9.80 7.30 2.91
C HIS A 20 -9.88 6.71 1.50
N ALA A 21 -9.21 7.34 0.57
CA ALA A 21 -8.97 6.77 -0.76
C ALA A 21 -8.15 5.48 -0.66
N HIS A 22 -8.18 4.69 -1.71
CA HIS A 22 -7.36 3.49 -1.86
C HIS A 22 -5.90 3.75 -1.50
N GLN A 23 -5.33 2.97 -0.58
CA GLN A 23 -3.94 3.10 -0.18
C GLN A 23 -3.01 2.82 -1.38
N PRO A 24 -2.17 3.78 -1.81
CA PRO A 24 -1.31 3.58 -2.96
C PRO A 24 -0.12 2.68 -2.63
N VAL A 25 0.15 1.71 -3.52
CA VAL A 25 1.34 0.86 -3.49
C VAL A 25 2.02 0.92 -4.86
N VAL A 26 3.24 1.41 -4.94
CA VAL A 26 3.98 1.50 -6.20
C VAL A 26 4.88 0.28 -6.37
N LEU A 27 4.74 -0.45 -7.49
CA LEU A 27 5.63 -1.56 -7.82
C LEU A 27 6.95 -1.05 -8.39
N LEU A 28 8.05 -1.47 -7.79
CA LEU A 28 9.42 -1.11 -8.15
C LEU A 28 9.94 -1.95 -9.33
N GLU A 29 11.10 -1.59 -9.88
CA GLU A 29 11.76 -2.41 -10.92
C GLU A 29 12.29 -3.75 -10.37
N SER A 30 12.51 -3.87 -9.07
CA SER A 30 12.87 -5.10 -8.37
C SER A 30 11.69 -6.07 -8.18
N ASP A 31 10.45 -5.59 -8.22
CA ASP A 31 9.24 -6.37 -7.93
C ASP A 31 8.84 -7.27 -9.12
N LYS A 32 9.77 -8.07 -9.64
CA LYS A 32 9.60 -8.85 -10.88
C LYS A 32 8.84 -10.16 -10.67
N THR A 33 8.85 -10.67 -9.45
CA THR A 33 8.22 -11.94 -9.07
C THR A 33 7.36 -11.77 -7.82
N PRO A 34 6.41 -12.67 -7.54
CA PRO A 34 5.65 -12.61 -6.28
C PRO A 34 6.54 -12.60 -5.04
N ALA A 35 7.65 -13.32 -5.04
CA ALA A 35 8.58 -13.37 -3.91
C ALA A 35 9.30 -12.04 -3.66
N THR A 36 9.65 -11.31 -4.73
CA THR A 36 10.35 -10.01 -4.63
C THR A 36 9.39 -8.82 -4.51
N GLY A 37 8.13 -9.01 -4.89
CA GLY A 37 7.10 -7.98 -4.80
C GLY A 37 6.52 -7.81 -3.40
N PRO A 38 5.82 -6.69 -3.16
CA PRO A 38 5.20 -6.44 -1.86
C PRO A 38 4.09 -7.44 -1.53
N LEU A 39 3.90 -7.68 -0.24
CA LEU A 39 2.77 -8.41 0.33
C LEU A 39 1.81 -7.41 0.99
N LEU A 40 0.57 -7.37 0.53
CA LEU A 40 -0.56 -6.74 1.20
C LEU A 40 -1.04 -7.71 2.28
N VAL A 41 -0.81 -7.39 3.57
CA VAL A 41 -1.03 -8.33 4.68
C VAL A 41 -2.52 -8.63 4.90
N ASP A 42 -3.39 -7.70 4.55
CA ASP A 42 -4.85 -7.87 4.51
C ASP A 42 -5.36 -7.41 3.14
N GLY A 43 -5.63 -8.36 2.25
CA GLY A 43 -6.09 -8.09 0.89
C GLY A 43 -7.53 -7.59 0.79
N THR A 44 -8.28 -7.55 1.90
CA THR A 44 -9.64 -6.98 1.93
C THR A 44 -9.64 -5.46 2.01
N LEU A 45 -8.53 -4.87 2.49
CA LEU A 45 -8.36 -3.42 2.58
C LEU A 45 -8.15 -2.81 1.19
N SER A 46 -8.55 -1.56 1.04
CA SER A 46 -8.57 -0.86 -0.24
C SER A 46 -7.16 -0.39 -0.64
N PHE A 47 -6.53 -1.09 -1.59
CA PHE A 47 -5.22 -0.75 -2.15
C PHE A 47 -5.29 -0.36 -3.62
N ALA A 48 -4.53 0.65 -4.02
CA ALA A 48 -4.26 1.02 -5.40
C ALA A 48 -2.81 0.65 -5.78
N VAL A 49 -2.61 -0.55 -6.31
CA VAL A 49 -1.28 -1.04 -6.72
C VAL A 49 -0.94 -0.49 -8.10
N ARG A 50 0.04 0.41 -8.17
CA ARG A 50 0.45 1.10 -9.39
C ARG A 50 1.67 0.43 -10.02
N ALA A 51 1.60 0.17 -11.33
CA ALA A 51 2.68 -0.42 -12.10
C ALA A 51 2.94 0.36 -13.39
N SER A 52 4.20 0.69 -13.65
CA SER A 52 4.64 1.35 -14.88
C SER A 52 5.63 0.46 -15.61
N PHE A 53 5.52 0.42 -16.94
CA PHE A 53 6.35 -0.37 -17.85
C PHE A 53 6.86 0.52 -18.98
N THR A 54 8.11 0.34 -19.37
CA THR A 54 8.76 1.10 -20.46
C THR A 54 8.79 0.34 -21.77
N LYS A 55 8.74 -1.01 -21.73
CA LYS A 55 8.82 -1.89 -22.90
C LYS A 55 8.06 -3.19 -22.70
N ALA A 56 7.84 -3.92 -23.79
CA ALA A 56 7.28 -5.28 -23.76
C ALA A 56 8.19 -6.25 -23.00
N GLY A 57 7.60 -7.30 -22.45
CA GLY A 57 8.28 -8.39 -21.75
C GLY A 57 8.67 -8.09 -20.30
N GLN A 58 8.52 -6.85 -19.82
CA GLN A 58 8.72 -6.55 -18.40
C GLN A 58 7.62 -7.20 -17.55
N LYS A 59 8.01 -7.66 -16.37
CA LYS A 59 7.08 -8.22 -15.37
C LYS A 59 7.17 -7.43 -14.08
N LYS A 60 6.02 -7.25 -13.43
CA LYS A 60 5.93 -6.79 -12.05
C LYS A 60 4.92 -7.67 -11.32
N ALA A 61 5.14 -7.86 -10.01
CA ALA A 61 4.31 -8.74 -9.23
C ALA A 61 4.15 -8.23 -7.81
N PHE A 62 3.09 -8.70 -7.15
CA PHE A 62 2.82 -8.48 -5.75
C PHE A 62 2.02 -9.65 -5.19
N ARG A 63 1.77 -9.65 -3.89
CA ARG A 63 0.99 -10.65 -3.18
C ARG A 63 -0.05 -9.98 -2.31
N ALA A 64 -1.14 -10.69 -2.02
CA ALA A 64 -2.13 -10.28 -1.03
C ALA A 64 -2.58 -11.49 -0.21
N GLN A 65 -2.71 -11.32 1.10
CA GLN A 65 -3.15 -12.37 2.00
C GLN A 65 -4.65 -12.22 2.27
N PHE A 66 -5.35 -13.36 2.28
CA PHE A 66 -6.78 -13.46 2.60
C PHE A 66 -7.02 -14.61 3.58
N LYS A 67 -8.10 -14.50 4.34
CA LYS A 67 -8.68 -15.60 5.11
C LYS A 67 -9.77 -16.27 4.28
N LYS A 68 -10.10 -17.52 4.63
CA LYS A 68 -11.21 -18.25 3.99
C LYS A 68 -12.52 -17.47 4.17
N GLY A 69 -13.28 -17.33 3.09
CA GLY A 69 -14.58 -16.67 3.09
C GLY A 69 -14.54 -15.15 2.91
N GLU A 70 -13.34 -14.54 2.91
CA GLU A 70 -13.22 -13.11 2.63
C GLU A 70 -13.49 -12.81 1.14
N ALA A 71 -13.97 -11.60 0.86
CA ALA A 71 -14.16 -11.15 -0.51
C ALA A 71 -12.79 -10.79 -1.14
N LEU A 72 -12.41 -11.54 -2.17
CA LEU A 72 -11.30 -11.18 -3.06
C LEU A 72 -11.86 -10.33 -4.21
N THR A 73 -11.64 -9.03 -4.16
CA THR A 73 -12.03 -8.10 -5.24
C THR A 73 -10.79 -7.51 -5.88
N VAL A 74 -10.76 -7.55 -7.20
CA VAL A 74 -9.65 -7.02 -8.01
C VAL A 74 -10.18 -6.22 -9.17
N GLN A 75 -9.65 -5.02 -9.34
CA GLN A 75 -10.06 -4.09 -10.38
C GLN A 75 -8.84 -3.69 -11.21
N TYR A 76 -9.00 -3.61 -12.53
CA TYR A 76 -7.94 -3.16 -13.42
C TYR A 76 -8.31 -1.81 -14.03
N LEU A 77 -7.48 -0.80 -13.79
CA LEU A 77 -7.70 0.57 -14.20
C LEU A 77 -6.51 1.14 -14.98
N ILE A 78 -6.81 2.09 -15.85
CA ILE A 78 -5.83 3.01 -16.44
C ILE A 78 -6.30 4.45 -16.23
N VAL A 79 -5.38 5.40 -16.20
CA VAL A 79 -5.74 6.83 -16.17
C VAL A 79 -6.44 7.20 -17.48
N ASP A 80 -7.57 7.90 -17.42
CA ASP A 80 -8.32 8.37 -18.59
C ASP A 80 -7.68 9.66 -19.16
N LYS A 81 -6.40 9.57 -19.51
CA LYS A 81 -5.62 10.65 -20.15
C LYS A 81 -4.57 10.02 -21.05
N LYS A 82 -4.28 10.65 -22.19
CA LYS A 82 -3.16 10.23 -23.05
C LYS A 82 -1.82 10.43 -22.32
N PRO A 83 -0.86 9.51 -22.50
CA PRO A 83 -0.87 8.36 -23.41
C PRO A 83 -1.55 7.10 -22.85
N GLU A 84 -1.91 7.03 -21.54
CA GLU A 84 -2.35 5.82 -20.84
C GLU A 84 -3.63 5.22 -21.41
N ASN A 85 -4.59 6.05 -21.83
CA ASN A 85 -5.88 5.60 -22.38
C ASN A 85 -5.87 5.32 -23.88
N ALA A 86 -4.76 5.62 -24.60
CA ALA A 86 -4.67 5.42 -26.04
C ALA A 86 -4.55 3.94 -26.47
N PRO A 87 -3.84 3.03 -25.73
CA PRO A 87 -3.70 1.64 -26.13
C PRO A 87 -5.06 0.90 -26.14
N ARG A 88 -5.23 0.04 -27.15
CA ARG A 88 -6.35 -0.91 -27.17
C ARG A 88 -6.17 -1.95 -26.05
N ASN A 89 -7.25 -2.54 -25.55
CA ASN A 89 -7.24 -3.53 -24.48
C ASN A 89 -6.24 -4.68 -24.75
N LYS A 90 -6.13 -5.17 -25.98
CA LYS A 90 -5.20 -6.24 -26.36
C LYS A 90 -3.71 -5.88 -26.20
N SER A 91 -3.38 -4.60 -26.18
CA SER A 91 -1.98 -4.10 -26.07
C SER A 91 -1.61 -3.74 -24.62
N LEU A 92 -2.57 -3.76 -23.71
CA LEU A 92 -2.32 -3.49 -22.29
C LEU A 92 -1.67 -4.69 -21.59
N PRO A 93 -0.95 -4.45 -20.48
CA PRO A 93 -0.39 -5.51 -19.65
C PRO A 93 -1.46 -6.52 -19.21
N THR A 94 -1.12 -7.80 -19.24
CA THR A 94 -1.97 -8.86 -18.70
C THR A 94 -1.75 -9.01 -17.21
N LEU A 95 -2.83 -9.23 -16.45
CA LEU A 95 -2.79 -9.59 -15.03
C LEU A 95 -3.20 -11.05 -14.88
N VAL A 96 -2.36 -11.84 -14.22
CA VAL A 96 -2.66 -13.21 -13.80
C VAL A 96 -2.70 -13.26 -12.28
N ILE A 97 -3.82 -13.73 -11.74
CA ILE A 97 -4.03 -13.98 -10.31
C ILE A 97 -3.85 -15.48 -10.09
N THR A 98 -3.00 -15.86 -9.15
CA THR A 98 -2.79 -17.26 -8.75
C THR A 98 -3.24 -17.41 -7.30
N ASP A 99 -4.11 -18.35 -7.02
CA ASP A 99 -4.59 -18.64 -5.68
C ASP A 99 -3.57 -19.46 -4.86
N PRO A 100 -3.79 -19.68 -3.55
CA PRO A 100 -2.89 -20.48 -2.72
C PRO A 100 -2.75 -21.95 -3.14
N ALA A 101 -3.74 -22.50 -3.87
CA ALA A 101 -3.71 -23.87 -4.40
C ALA A 101 -2.98 -23.94 -5.76
N GLY A 102 -2.62 -22.80 -6.38
CA GLY A 102 -1.92 -22.72 -7.65
C GLY A 102 -2.85 -22.55 -8.88
N ALA A 103 -4.16 -22.48 -8.69
CA ALA A 103 -5.08 -22.20 -9.80
C ALA A 103 -4.92 -20.76 -10.28
N LYS A 104 -5.04 -20.55 -11.59
CA LYS A 104 -4.74 -19.27 -12.24
C LYS A 104 -5.96 -18.69 -12.94
N VAL A 105 -6.19 -17.41 -12.72
CA VAL A 105 -7.18 -16.61 -13.45
C VAL A 105 -6.49 -15.48 -14.16
N THR A 106 -6.72 -15.34 -15.46
CA THR A 106 -6.26 -14.15 -16.22
C THR A 106 -7.38 -13.13 -16.26
N MET A 107 -7.09 -11.90 -15.84
CA MET A 107 -8.03 -10.79 -15.86
C MET A 107 -8.51 -10.53 -17.30
N LYS A 108 -9.83 -10.53 -17.50
CA LYS A 108 -10.47 -10.18 -18.76
C LYS A 108 -10.79 -8.69 -18.79
N PHE A 109 -10.58 -8.05 -19.94
CA PHE A 109 -10.95 -6.66 -20.16
C PHE A 109 -12.29 -6.59 -20.90
N THR A 110 -13.36 -6.42 -20.14
CA THR A 110 -14.74 -6.49 -20.62
C THR A 110 -15.43 -5.13 -20.68
N GLU A 111 -14.76 -4.08 -20.17
CA GLU A 111 -15.35 -2.74 -20.07
C GLU A 111 -14.32 -1.64 -20.39
N ARG A 112 -14.78 -0.41 -20.53
CA ARG A 112 -14.03 0.87 -20.49
C ARG A 112 -14.92 1.92 -19.83
N THR A 113 -15.26 1.68 -18.57
CA THR A 113 -16.19 2.52 -17.79
C THR A 113 -15.43 3.65 -17.12
N LYS A 114 -15.89 4.87 -17.31
CA LYS A 114 -15.29 6.05 -16.65
C LYS A 114 -15.53 6.03 -15.16
N PHE A 115 -14.51 6.39 -14.41
CA PHE A 115 -14.55 6.56 -12.97
C PHE A 115 -13.74 7.80 -12.58
N TYR A 116 -14.38 8.72 -11.90
CA TYR A 116 -13.71 9.85 -11.27
C TYR A 116 -13.38 9.47 -9.82
N GLU A 117 -12.09 9.53 -9.47
CA GLU A 117 -11.63 9.28 -8.12
C GLU A 117 -11.50 10.63 -7.39
N PRO A 118 -12.43 10.95 -6.45
CA PRO A 118 -12.55 12.30 -5.88
C PRO A 118 -11.34 12.74 -5.06
N TYR A 119 -10.68 11.79 -4.40
CA TYR A 119 -9.57 12.08 -3.50
C TYR A 119 -8.32 12.55 -4.26
N SER A 120 -7.96 11.88 -5.35
CA SER A 120 -6.82 12.26 -6.19
C SER A 120 -7.19 13.25 -7.31
N GLY A 121 -8.49 13.46 -7.56
CA GLY A 121 -8.97 14.27 -8.67
C GLY A 121 -8.68 13.66 -10.05
N VAL A 122 -8.42 12.35 -10.11
CA VAL A 122 -8.00 11.65 -11.33
C VAL A 122 -9.17 10.90 -11.96
N ASN A 123 -9.34 11.05 -13.27
CA ASN A 123 -10.27 10.23 -14.04
C ASN A 123 -9.57 8.94 -14.46
N TYR A 124 -10.23 7.82 -14.24
CA TYR A 124 -9.81 6.48 -14.63
C TYR A 124 -10.79 5.83 -15.59
N LEU A 125 -10.33 4.78 -16.25
CA LEU A 125 -11.15 3.81 -16.97
C LEU A 125 -11.01 2.46 -16.27
N TYR A 126 -12.11 1.88 -15.79
CA TYR A 126 -12.19 0.46 -15.46
C TYR A 126 -12.14 -0.34 -16.76
N LEU A 127 -11.28 -1.36 -16.78
CA LEU A 127 -11.14 -2.25 -17.93
C LEU A 127 -11.61 -3.65 -17.63
N GLY A 128 -11.55 -4.07 -16.38
CA GLY A 128 -12.01 -5.36 -15.93
C GLY A 128 -12.11 -5.43 -14.42
N ARG A 129 -12.98 -6.31 -13.95
CA ARG A 129 -13.21 -6.60 -12.54
C ARG A 129 -13.23 -8.10 -12.32
N TYR A 130 -12.71 -8.54 -11.20
CA TYR A 130 -12.76 -9.93 -10.76
C TYR A 130 -13.20 -9.94 -9.30
N SER A 131 -14.13 -10.81 -8.97
CA SER A 131 -14.59 -11.03 -7.60
C SER A 131 -14.81 -12.51 -7.36
N SER A 132 -14.39 -13.00 -6.20
CA SER A 132 -14.65 -14.36 -5.73
C SER A 132 -14.56 -14.41 -4.21
N GLU A 133 -15.06 -15.49 -3.63
CA GLU A 133 -14.73 -15.84 -2.24
C GLU A 133 -13.29 -16.34 -2.18
N ALA A 134 -12.52 -15.86 -1.21
CA ALA A 134 -11.14 -16.24 -1.04
C ALA A 134 -10.96 -17.55 -0.28
N GLN A 135 -9.97 -18.33 -0.68
CA GLN A 135 -9.37 -19.37 0.14
C GLN A 135 -8.37 -18.73 1.12
N SER A 136 -8.13 -19.39 2.27
CA SER A 136 -7.11 -18.93 3.19
C SER A 136 -5.71 -19.08 2.59
N GLY A 137 -4.94 -18.00 2.59
CA GLY A 137 -3.55 -17.99 2.14
C GLY A 137 -3.16 -16.76 1.34
N ILE A 138 -2.02 -16.87 0.66
CA ILE A 138 -1.42 -15.78 -0.10
C ILE A 138 -1.70 -15.97 -1.59
N TYR A 139 -2.37 -15.01 -2.17
CA TYR A 139 -2.59 -14.88 -3.62
C TYR A 139 -1.41 -14.16 -4.25
N SER A 140 -1.03 -14.58 -5.44
CA SER A 140 0.02 -13.96 -6.25
C SER A 140 -0.57 -13.25 -7.46
N PHE A 141 -0.10 -12.04 -7.72
CA PHE A 141 -0.52 -11.19 -8.82
C PHE A 141 0.67 -10.92 -9.71
N VAL A 142 0.64 -11.36 -10.96
CA VAL A 142 1.72 -11.16 -11.92
C VAL A 142 1.21 -10.35 -13.10
N ILE A 143 1.86 -9.21 -13.34
CA ILE A 143 1.57 -8.29 -14.44
C ILE A 143 2.66 -8.42 -15.48
N SER A 144 2.29 -8.70 -16.73
CA SER A 144 3.22 -8.85 -17.84
C SER A 144 2.93 -7.82 -18.92
N SER A 145 3.90 -6.96 -19.22
CA SER A 145 3.73 -5.87 -20.18
C SER A 145 3.83 -6.35 -21.62
N LYS A 146 3.04 -5.74 -22.50
CA LYS A 146 3.08 -5.90 -23.96
C LYS A 146 3.69 -4.69 -24.66
N GLY A 147 4.06 -3.66 -23.91
CA GLY A 147 4.63 -2.42 -24.37
C GLY A 147 4.70 -1.40 -23.22
N ARG A 148 4.99 -0.16 -23.56
CA ARG A 148 4.91 0.93 -22.57
C ARG A 148 3.48 1.05 -22.05
N ALA A 149 3.30 1.10 -20.74
CA ALA A 149 2.02 1.27 -20.08
C ALA A 149 2.17 1.72 -18.63
N ALA A 150 1.18 2.45 -18.11
CA ALA A 150 0.99 2.69 -16.68
C ALA A 150 -0.43 2.24 -16.31
N ILE A 151 -0.53 1.43 -15.27
CA ILE A 151 -1.79 0.82 -14.85
C ILE A 151 -1.95 0.90 -13.33
N THR A 152 -3.17 0.76 -12.86
CA THR A 152 -3.51 0.61 -11.46
C THR A 152 -4.34 -0.66 -11.27
N ILE A 153 -3.95 -1.47 -10.30
CA ILE A 153 -4.73 -2.64 -9.85
C ILE A 153 -5.34 -2.29 -8.49
N GLY A 154 -6.65 -2.14 -8.43
CA GLY A 154 -7.39 -2.07 -7.18
C GLY A 154 -7.46 -3.46 -6.55
N VAL A 155 -7.18 -3.58 -5.26
CA VAL A 155 -7.35 -4.82 -4.48
C VAL A 155 -8.06 -4.46 -3.19
N GLY A 156 -9.13 -5.21 -2.87
CA GLY A 156 -9.96 -4.97 -1.70
C GLY A 156 -10.83 -3.71 -1.81
N GLU A 157 -11.76 -3.57 -0.88
CA GLU A 157 -12.75 -2.49 -0.90
C GLU A 157 -12.98 -1.86 0.49
N LYS A 158 -12.39 -2.42 1.55
CA LYS A 158 -12.54 -1.86 2.90
C LYS A 158 -11.69 -0.60 3.03
N GLU A 159 -12.36 0.52 3.18
CA GLU A 159 -11.76 1.83 3.38
C GLU A 159 -11.62 2.19 4.87
N GLY A 160 -10.89 3.27 5.15
CA GLY A 160 -10.77 3.83 6.51
C GLY A 160 -9.70 3.18 7.38
N VAL A 161 -9.02 2.15 6.90
CA VAL A 161 -7.91 1.48 7.61
C VAL A 161 -6.67 1.46 6.73
N ILE A 162 -5.54 1.87 7.27
CA ILE A 162 -4.25 1.75 6.57
C ILE A 162 -3.78 0.31 6.71
N GLY A 163 -3.63 -0.36 5.56
CA GLY A 163 -3.16 -1.73 5.49
C GLY A 163 -1.64 -1.83 5.57
N GLN A 164 -1.16 -2.89 6.20
CA GLN A 164 0.26 -3.20 6.24
C GLN A 164 0.74 -3.74 4.89
N VAL A 165 1.85 -3.21 4.38
CA VAL A 165 2.52 -3.66 3.17
C VAL A 165 3.95 -4.08 3.53
N VAL A 166 4.27 -5.35 3.33
CA VAL A 166 5.60 -5.91 3.65
C VAL A 166 6.40 -6.08 2.36
N ARG A 167 7.62 -5.57 2.32
CA ARG A 167 8.59 -5.78 1.23
C ARG A 167 9.76 -6.62 1.74
N GLY A 168 10.26 -7.52 0.90
CA GLY A 168 11.32 -8.47 1.22
C GLY A 168 10.86 -9.92 1.17
N SER A 169 11.79 -10.86 1.05
CA SER A 169 11.50 -12.29 1.07
C SER A 169 11.13 -12.72 2.49
N THR A 170 9.84 -12.71 2.81
CA THR A 170 9.35 -13.53 3.91
C THR A 170 9.21 -14.95 3.39
N GLU A 171 10.06 -15.82 3.84
CA GLU A 171 9.85 -17.26 3.73
C GLU A 171 8.44 -17.57 4.24
N VAL A 172 7.62 -18.16 3.37
CA VAL A 172 6.27 -18.58 3.74
C VAL A 172 6.42 -19.67 4.78
N ALA A 173 6.15 -19.35 6.02
CA ALA A 173 6.00 -20.38 7.05
C ALA A 173 4.90 -21.35 6.59
N LYS A 174 5.30 -22.60 6.31
CA LYS A 174 4.43 -23.73 6.03
C LYS A 174 3.37 -23.79 7.16
N PRO A 175 2.10 -24.06 6.89
CA PRO A 175 1.10 -24.12 7.94
C PRO A 175 1.50 -25.21 8.94
N VAL A 176 1.86 -24.78 10.15
CA VAL A 176 2.04 -25.69 11.29
C VAL A 176 0.66 -26.09 11.76
N ALA A 177 0.38 -27.38 11.70
CA ALA A 177 -0.82 -27.98 12.26
C ALA A 177 -0.95 -27.58 13.74
N SER A 178 -2.14 -27.14 14.12
CA SER A 178 -2.54 -26.78 15.46
C SER A 178 -2.24 -27.93 16.45
N SER A 179 -1.30 -27.70 17.33
CA SER A 179 -1.18 -28.48 18.57
C SER A 179 -1.37 -27.53 19.74
N THR A 180 -2.41 -27.77 20.49
CA THR A 180 -2.80 -27.10 21.74
C THR A 180 -1.71 -27.21 22.79
N PRO A 181 -1.23 -26.13 23.40
CA PRO A 181 -0.37 -26.23 24.57
C PRO A 181 -1.19 -26.29 25.85
N LYS A 182 -0.96 -27.32 26.64
CA LYS A 182 -1.36 -27.45 28.06
C LYS A 182 -0.45 -26.54 28.89
N PRO A 183 -0.94 -25.82 29.89
CA PRO A 183 -0.12 -24.94 30.71
C PRO A 183 0.67 -25.76 31.77
N THR A 184 1.95 -25.44 31.88
CA THR A 184 2.73 -25.78 33.09
C THR A 184 3.63 -24.60 33.43
N ALA A 185 3.63 -24.27 34.71
CA ALA A 185 4.22 -23.08 35.29
C ALA A 185 5.73 -23.25 35.58
N THR A 186 6.39 -22.08 35.67
CA THR A 186 7.53 -21.73 36.51
C THR A 186 8.89 -22.34 36.21
N GLU A 187 9.84 -21.53 35.73
CA GLU A 187 11.00 -21.19 36.54
C GLU A 187 11.84 -20.05 35.91
N LYS A 188 12.41 -19.26 36.79
CA LYS A 188 13.17 -18.04 36.64
C LYS A 188 14.65 -18.37 36.43
N ALA A 189 15.24 -17.88 35.35
CA ALA A 189 16.69 -17.64 35.34
C ALA A 189 17.06 -16.63 34.25
N THR A 190 17.73 -15.59 34.66
CA THR A 190 18.41 -14.52 33.96
C THR A 190 19.44 -15.03 32.95
N ALA A 191 19.34 -14.65 31.70
CA ALA A 191 20.50 -14.51 30.82
C ALA A 191 20.12 -13.54 29.69
N GLU A 192 20.76 -12.42 29.66
CA GLU A 192 20.82 -11.44 28.57
C GLU A 192 21.34 -12.14 27.31
N ALA A 193 20.51 -12.25 26.29
CA ALA A 193 20.96 -12.54 24.94
C ALA A 193 20.14 -11.67 23.99
N THR A 194 20.81 -10.72 23.38
CA THR A 194 20.38 -9.78 22.38
C THR A 194 19.61 -10.47 21.26
N ALA A 195 18.29 -10.45 21.31
CA ALA A 195 17.46 -10.78 20.15
C ALA A 195 17.47 -9.56 19.23
N GLU A 196 18.14 -9.66 18.07
CA GLU A 196 18.05 -8.67 17.01
C GLU A 196 16.58 -8.50 16.62
N ALA A 197 16.03 -7.34 16.95
CA ALA A 197 14.69 -6.97 16.54
C ALA A 197 14.67 -6.86 14.99
N THR A 198 13.98 -7.78 14.34
CA THR A 198 13.85 -7.85 12.88
C THR A 198 12.99 -6.74 12.27
N GLY A 199 12.64 -5.68 13.03
CA GLY A 199 11.84 -4.54 12.62
C GLY A 199 12.66 -3.27 12.34
N TYR A 200 12.00 -2.24 11.81
CA TYR A 200 12.54 -0.88 11.70
C TYR A 200 12.43 -0.17 13.04
N THR A 201 13.49 -0.21 13.85
CA THR A 201 13.51 0.45 15.15
C THR A 201 13.99 1.90 15.03
N MET A 202 13.71 2.72 16.06
CA MET A 202 14.17 4.11 16.08
C MET A 202 15.72 4.22 16.10
N GLU A 203 16.42 3.22 16.65
CA GLU A 203 17.89 3.13 16.62
C GLU A 203 18.38 2.97 15.17
N LYS A 204 17.73 2.10 14.39
CA LYS A 204 18.04 1.93 12.96
C LYS A 204 17.76 3.22 12.18
N VAL A 205 16.66 3.93 12.49
CA VAL A 205 16.36 5.22 11.87
C VAL A 205 17.46 6.23 12.18
N LYS A 206 17.86 6.38 13.45
CA LYS A 206 18.95 7.28 13.88
C LYS A 206 20.29 6.95 13.24
N ALA A 207 20.59 5.69 13.00
CA ALA A 207 21.80 5.26 12.30
C ALA A 207 21.83 5.66 10.82
N ASN A 208 20.66 5.90 10.21
CA ASN A 208 20.49 6.30 8.81
C ASN A 208 20.20 7.81 8.69
N ASN A 209 21.12 8.65 9.18
CA ASN A 209 20.98 10.12 9.30
C ASN A 209 21.90 10.91 8.35
N SER A 210 22.34 10.33 7.24
CA SER A 210 23.26 10.96 6.31
C SER A 210 22.64 11.25 4.94
N ALA A 211 23.32 12.02 4.10
CA ALA A 211 22.87 12.29 2.72
C ALA A 211 22.89 11.04 1.83
N THR A 212 23.66 10.01 2.19
CA THR A 212 23.76 8.74 1.46
C THR A 212 22.89 7.63 2.06
N SER A 213 22.33 7.86 3.26
CA SER A 213 21.38 6.96 3.92
C SER A 213 20.50 7.78 4.86
N CYS A 214 19.33 8.17 4.39
CA CYS A 214 18.42 9.10 5.07
C CYS A 214 17.09 8.41 5.33
N TRP A 215 16.91 7.91 6.54
CA TRP A 215 15.64 7.38 6.98
C TRP A 215 14.93 8.35 7.91
N SER A 216 13.61 8.38 7.84
CA SER A 216 12.78 9.17 8.74
C SER A 216 11.53 8.40 9.12
N VAL A 217 11.05 8.62 10.34
CA VAL A 217 9.71 8.17 10.74
C VAL A 217 8.70 9.23 10.33
N ILE A 218 7.60 8.84 9.72
CA ILE A 218 6.46 9.72 9.48
C ILE A 218 5.18 8.94 9.82
N ARG A 219 4.44 9.40 10.81
CA ARG A 219 3.19 8.80 11.29
C ARG A 219 3.34 7.31 11.60
N GLY A 220 4.40 6.95 12.31
CA GLY A 220 4.67 5.59 12.77
C GLY A 220 5.18 4.63 11.71
N ASN A 221 5.51 5.11 10.52
CA ASN A 221 6.16 4.34 9.46
C ASN A 221 7.53 4.89 9.14
N VAL A 222 8.47 4.02 8.76
CA VAL A 222 9.84 4.37 8.39
C VAL A 222 9.94 4.48 6.87
N TYR A 223 10.60 5.55 6.41
CA TYR A 223 10.77 5.87 4.99
C TYR A 223 12.25 6.07 4.66
N ASP A 224 12.72 5.51 3.53
CA ASP A 224 14.05 5.81 2.97
C ASP A 224 13.94 7.01 2.03
N LEU A 225 14.29 8.17 2.53
CA LEU A 225 14.23 9.44 1.79
C LEU A 225 15.54 9.77 1.05
N THR A 226 16.53 8.89 1.05
CA THR A 226 17.86 9.12 0.46
C THR A 226 17.79 9.66 -0.96
N LYS A 227 17.03 9.01 -1.82
CA LYS A 227 16.84 9.42 -3.23
C LYS A 227 16.00 10.69 -3.37
N TRP A 228 15.19 11.00 -2.37
CA TRP A 228 14.29 12.15 -2.39
C TRP A 228 14.98 13.46 -2.00
N ILE A 229 16.13 13.40 -1.30
CA ILE A 229 16.89 14.58 -0.85
C ILE A 229 17.06 15.60 -1.99
N ASN A 230 17.56 15.16 -3.14
CA ASN A 230 17.87 16.04 -4.26
C ASN A 230 16.69 16.25 -5.25
N GLN A 231 15.58 15.58 -5.02
CA GLN A 231 14.39 15.64 -5.88
C GLN A 231 13.22 16.42 -5.24
N HIS A 232 13.37 16.80 -3.96
CA HIS A 232 12.31 17.47 -3.23
C HIS A 232 12.13 18.91 -3.74
N PRO A 233 10.91 19.31 -4.17
CA PRO A 233 10.66 20.66 -4.68
C PRO A 233 10.94 21.79 -3.67
N GLY A 234 10.78 21.51 -2.37
CA GLY A 234 11.10 22.43 -1.28
C GLY A 234 12.59 22.52 -0.93
N GLY A 235 13.46 21.90 -1.75
CA GLY A 235 14.91 21.88 -1.57
C GLY A 235 15.42 20.73 -0.70
N SER A 236 16.69 20.38 -0.90
CA SER A 236 17.36 19.26 -0.21
C SER A 236 17.44 19.45 1.32
N GLY A 237 17.51 20.70 1.79
CA GLY A 237 17.60 21.01 3.22
C GLY A 237 16.38 20.54 4.01
N ALA A 238 15.18 20.63 3.43
CA ALA A 238 13.94 20.18 4.06
C ALA A 238 13.96 18.67 4.36
N ILE A 239 14.51 17.86 3.44
CA ILE A 239 14.61 16.42 3.63
C ILE A 239 15.77 16.04 4.55
N ARG A 240 16.91 16.71 4.41
CA ARG A 240 18.08 16.45 5.28
C ARG A 240 17.78 16.66 6.76
N GLY A 241 16.95 17.63 7.09
CA GLY A 241 16.51 17.88 8.46
C GLY A 241 15.67 16.74 9.06
N LEU A 242 15.11 15.86 8.23
CA LEU A 242 14.32 14.71 8.67
C LEU A 242 15.13 13.42 8.83
N CYS A 243 16.36 13.37 8.28
CA CYS A 243 17.18 12.15 8.33
C CYS A 243 17.50 11.77 9.79
N GLY A 244 17.22 10.53 10.15
CA GLY A 244 17.48 9.99 11.50
C GLY A 244 16.46 10.39 12.56
N THR A 245 15.37 11.07 12.20
CA THR A 245 14.40 11.63 13.15
C THR A 245 12.97 11.15 12.88
N ASP A 246 12.07 11.48 13.80
CA ASP A 246 10.62 11.44 13.55
C ASP A 246 10.21 12.79 12.94
N GLY A 247 9.97 12.78 11.63
CA GLY A 247 9.55 13.93 10.83
C GLY A 247 8.04 14.08 10.71
N SER A 248 7.25 13.40 11.54
CA SER A 248 5.78 13.41 11.45
C SER A 248 5.18 14.81 11.58
N ALA A 249 5.71 15.61 12.51
CA ALA A 249 5.23 16.97 12.76
C ALA A 249 5.53 17.89 11.57
N GLU A 250 6.75 17.86 11.06
CA GLU A 250 7.23 18.68 9.95
C GLU A 250 6.49 18.32 8.66
N PHE A 251 6.35 17.02 8.38
CA PHE A 251 5.60 16.56 7.21
C PHE A 251 4.14 17.00 7.28
N THR A 252 3.50 16.81 8.44
CA THR A 252 2.10 17.19 8.64
C THR A 252 1.91 18.70 8.52
N ALA A 253 2.77 19.51 9.14
CA ALA A 253 2.69 20.97 9.09
C ALA A 253 2.81 21.53 7.66
N LYS A 254 3.58 20.86 6.78
CA LYS A 254 3.82 21.33 5.40
C LYS A 254 2.88 20.72 4.38
N HIS A 255 2.37 19.49 4.60
CA HIS A 255 1.74 18.69 3.57
C HIS A 255 0.37 18.11 3.95
N GLN A 256 -0.17 18.47 5.12
CA GLN A 256 -1.49 18.00 5.52
C GLN A 256 -2.55 18.33 4.46
N GLY A 257 -3.28 17.30 4.03
CA GLY A 257 -4.33 17.44 3.00
C GLY A 257 -3.82 17.59 1.55
N GLN A 258 -2.51 17.44 1.31
CA GLN A 258 -1.93 17.50 -0.04
C GLN A 258 -1.69 16.10 -0.58
N SER A 259 -2.47 15.67 -1.57
CA SER A 259 -2.41 14.31 -2.14
C SER A 259 -1.07 13.97 -2.81
N ASN A 260 -0.40 14.94 -3.47
CA ASN A 260 0.87 14.70 -4.16
C ASN A 260 2.02 14.36 -3.20
N PRO A 261 2.29 15.11 -2.11
CA PRO A 261 3.29 14.73 -1.11
C PRO A 261 2.99 13.39 -0.44
N GLU A 262 1.73 13.12 -0.08
CA GLU A 262 1.30 11.86 0.52
C GLU A 262 1.58 10.67 -0.42
N SER A 263 1.16 10.78 -1.69
CA SER A 263 1.43 9.74 -2.69
C SER A 263 2.92 9.56 -2.97
N ARG A 264 3.70 10.63 -2.93
CA ARG A 264 5.14 10.58 -3.13
C ARG A 264 5.83 9.88 -1.95
N LEU A 265 5.42 10.20 -0.73
CA LEU A 265 5.97 9.60 0.48
C LEU A 265 5.85 8.07 0.48
N THR A 266 4.73 7.54 0.03
CA THR A 266 4.51 6.07 -0.03
C THR A 266 5.51 5.34 -0.92
N SER A 267 6.11 6.03 -1.91
CA SER A 267 7.14 5.45 -2.78
C SER A 267 8.46 5.15 -2.05
N TYR A 268 8.64 5.69 -0.86
CA TYR A 268 9.84 5.57 -0.03
C TYR A 268 9.62 4.72 1.23
N LEU A 269 8.43 4.15 1.39
CA LEU A 269 8.08 3.36 2.56
C LEU A 269 8.96 2.12 2.70
N LEU A 270 9.57 1.96 3.88
CA LEU A 270 10.28 0.74 4.29
C LEU A 270 9.36 -0.21 5.08
N GLY A 271 8.60 0.33 6.03
CA GLY A 271 7.67 -0.45 6.86
C GLY A 271 7.28 0.30 8.14
N PRO A 272 6.48 -0.32 9.01
CA PRO A 272 6.11 0.26 10.29
C PRO A 272 7.32 0.34 11.23
N LEU A 273 7.33 1.40 12.07
CA LEU A 273 8.27 1.51 13.17
C LEU A 273 7.96 0.43 14.21
N ALA A 274 8.96 -0.37 14.57
CA ALA A 274 8.85 -1.33 15.66
C ALA A 274 8.70 -0.59 17.01
N LYS A 275 7.80 -1.10 17.84
CA LYS A 275 7.58 -0.59 19.22
C LYS A 275 8.63 -1.13 20.15
#